data_16a9960323f5e42a16c59f3ecce5628d
#
_entry.id   16a9960323f5e42a16c59f3ecce5628d
#
_cell.length_a   1.000
_cell.length_b   1.000
_cell.length_c   1.000
_cell.angle_alpha   90.00
_cell.angle_beta   90.00
_cell.angle_gamma   90.00
#
_symmetry.space_group_name_H-M   'P 1'
#
loop_
_entity.id
_entity.type
_entity.pdbx_description
1 polymer ?
#
loop_
_entity_poly.entity_id
_entity_poly.type
_entity_poly.pdbx_seq_one_letter_code
_entity_poly.pdbx_strand_id
1 'polypeptide(L)'
;SKKVDKLYAAPGNGGISKYAECFNVKATDIDGCVELAKKLRPDYVFVAPDDPLVMGMVDKLNAEGFKTFGPRANAAILEGSKVFSKALMKKYNIPTAAYETFTDADEAIAYIKKQNSFPAVIKCDGLALGKGVIIAKNEQEAENAVRSMLLDGKFGKSGSEIVVEEFMTGPEVTVLAFTDGKTVKPMISSMDHKRAYDNDEGLNTGGMGTIAPNPLYTPDKQQECMEKIFLPTIKAMAAEGRPFKGCLYFGLMLTPNGAKVIE
;
A
#
# COMPACT_ATOMS: atom_id res chain seq x y z
N SER A 1 -21.14 -13.70 9.99
CA SER A 1 -22.11 -12.77 10.62
C SER A 1 -23.52 -13.30 10.44
N LYS A 2 -24.39 -13.15 11.47
CA LYS A 2 -25.82 -13.50 11.36
C LYS A 2 -26.61 -12.62 10.35
N LYS A 3 -25.94 -11.62 9.76
CA LYS A 3 -26.52 -10.72 8.75
C LYS A 3 -26.18 -11.14 7.32
N VAL A 4 -25.43 -12.22 7.14
CA VAL A 4 -25.01 -12.74 5.83
C VAL A 4 -25.60 -14.13 5.67
N ASP A 5 -26.51 -14.27 4.72
CA ASP A 5 -27.17 -15.54 4.42
C ASP A 5 -26.27 -16.41 3.52
N LYS A 6 -25.65 -15.82 2.53
CA LYS A 6 -24.78 -16.51 1.58
C LYS A 6 -23.53 -15.70 1.25
N LEU A 7 -22.39 -16.39 1.20
CA LEU A 7 -21.09 -15.79 0.86
C LEU A 7 -20.54 -16.46 -0.39
N TYR A 8 -20.06 -15.64 -1.32
CA TYR A 8 -19.37 -16.04 -2.53
C TYR A 8 -17.93 -15.55 -2.53
N ALA A 9 -17.03 -16.23 -3.18
CA ALA A 9 -15.65 -15.81 -3.33
C ALA A 9 -15.11 -16.10 -4.74
N ALA A 10 -14.33 -15.16 -5.28
CA ALA A 10 -13.64 -15.31 -6.57
C ALA A 10 -12.20 -14.78 -6.45
N PRO A 11 -11.19 -15.67 -6.59
CA PRO A 11 -11.30 -17.12 -6.78
C PRO A 11 -11.62 -17.90 -5.50
N GLY A 12 -11.32 -17.35 -4.31
CA GLY A 12 -11.34 -18.08 -3.06
C GLY A 12 -10.12 -19.00 -2.88
N ASN A 13 -10.14 -19.81 -1.85
CA ASN A 13 -9.13 -20.84 -1.56
C ASN A 13 -9.72 -21.95 -0.67
N GLY A 14 -8.94 -22.97 -0.32
CA GLY A 14 -9.40 -24.10 0.49
C GLY A 14 -9.88 -23.72 1.91
N GLY A 15 -9.39 -22.62 2.49
CA GLY A 15 -9.90 -22.10 3.76
C GLY A 15 -11.23 -21.38 3.59
N ILE A 16 -11.33 -20.53 2.57
CA ILE A 16 -12.54 -19.76 2.23
C ILE A 16 -13.68 -20.70 1.82
N SER A 17 -13.40 -21.77 1.10
CA SER A 17 -14.42 -22.74 0.62
C SER A 17 -15.21 -23.44 1.74
N LYS A 18 -14.72 -23.37 2.99
CA LYS A 18 -15.47 -23.86 4.16
C LYS A 18 -16.66 -22.96 4.54
N TYR A 19 -16.66 -21.72 4.08
CA TYR A 19 -17.62 -20.69 4.46
C TYR A 19 -18.29 -20.00 3.28
N ALA A 20 -17.71 -20.11 2.07
CA ALA A 20 -18.19 -19.46 0.86
C ALA A 20 -18.22 -20.42 -0.33
N GLU A 21 -19.15 -20.19 -1.24
CA GLU A 21 -19.13 -20.82 -2.56
C GLU A 21 -18.07 -20.13 -3.43
N CYS A 22 -17.03 -20.89 -3.84
CA CYS A 22 -15.89 -20.35 -4.58
C CYS A 22 -16.07 -20.58 -6.08
N PHE A 23 -15.70 -19.56 -6.86
CA PHE A 23 -15.77 -19.57 -8.32
C PHE A 23 -14.36 -19.38 -8.90
N ASN A 24 -13.99 -20.17 -9.90
CA ASN A 24 -12.68 -20.11 -10.54
C ASN A 24 -12.58 -18.90 -11.51
N VAL A 25 -12.69 -17.70 -10.95
CA VAL A 25 -12.49 -16.42 -11.65
C VAL A 25 -11.38 -15.68 -10.93
N LYS A 26 -10.32 -15.28 -11.66
CA LYS A 26 -9.20 -14.56 -11.06
C LYS A 26 -9.64 -13.17 -10.60
N ALA A 27 -9.11 -12.69 -9.47
CA ALA A 27 -9.41 -11.34 -8.98
C ALA A 27 -9.03 -10.22 -9.97
N THR A 28 -8.06 -10.47 -10.84
CA THR A 28 -7.62 -9.53 -11.90
C THR A 28 -8.39 -9.68 -13.21
N ASP A 29 -9.28 -10.67 -13.32
CA ASP A 29 -10.22 -10.79 -14.43
C ASP A 29 -11.46 -9.95 -14.14
N ILE A 30 -11.34 -8.65 -14.40
CA ILE A 30 -12.37 -7.67 -14.05
C ILE A 30 -13.71 -7.98 -14.74
N ASP A 31 -13.67 -8.33 -16.03
CA ASP A 31 -14.87 -8.63 -16.81
C ASP A 31 -15.52 -9.94 -16.33
N GLY A 32 -14.72 -10.97 -16.07
CA GLY A 32 -15.20 -12.24 -15.49
C GLY A 32 -15.83 -12.05 -14.11
N CYS A 33 -15.26 -11.19 -13.25
CA CYS A 33 -15.85 -10.85 -11.95
C CYS A 33 -17.17 -10.09 -12.08
N VAL A 34 -17.29 -9.16 -13.03
CA VAL A 34 -18.53 -8.43 -13.29
C VAL A 34 -19.63 -9.38 -13.81
N GLU A 35 -19.31 -10.25 -14.77
CA GLU A 35 -20.26 -11.24 -15.28
C GLU A 35 -20.71 -12.24 -14.18
N LEU A 36 -19.78 -12.62 -13.31
CA LEU A 36 -20.11 -13.45 -12.14
C LEU A 36 -21.08 -12.71 -11.20
N ALA A 37 -20.82 -11.42 -10.92
CA ALA A 37 -21.71 -10.60 -10.11
C ALA A 37 -23.12 -10.46 -10.73
N LYS A 38 -23.20 -10.27 -12.05
CA LYS A 38 -24.49 -10.26 -12.78
C LYS A 38 -25.27 -11.56 -12.63
N LYS A 39 -24.56 -12.69 -12.70
CA LYS A 39 -25.16 -14.01 -12.53
C LYS A 39 -25.65 -14.26 -11.11
N LEU A 40 -24.84 -13.91 -10.10
CA LEU A 40 -25.11 -14.20 -8.68
C LEU A 40 -26.02 -13.16 -8.01
N ARG A 41 -26.03 -11.91 -8.52
CA ARG A 41 -26.76 -10.76 -7.99
C ARG A 41 -26.57 -10.56 -6.48
N PRO A 42 -25.33 -10.43 -6.00
CA PRO A 42 -25.07 -10.19 -4.57
C PRO A 42 -25.59 -8.81 -4.16
N ASP A 43 -26.06 -8.69 -2.93
CA ASP A 43 -26.48 -7.39 -2.35
C ASP A 43 -25.29 -6.44 -2.16
N TYR A 44 -24.07 -7.01 -2.04
CA TYR A 44 -22.85 -6.26 -1.76
C TYR A 44 -21.60 -7.00 -2.28
N VAL A 45 -20.67 -6.25 -2.88
CA VAL A 45 -19.39 -6.80 -3.36
C VAL A 45 -18.24 -6.15 -2.59
N PHE A 46 -17.39 -6.97 -2.00
CA PHE A 46 -16.17 -6.53 -1.29
C PHE A 46 -14.96 -6.81 -2.18
N VAL A 47 -14.28 -5.74 -2.63
CA VAL A 47 -13.05 -5.86 -3.42
C VAL A 47 -11.88 -5.64 -2.47
N ALA A 48 -11.16 -6.73 -2.14
CA ALA A 48 -10.11 -6.71 -1.12
C ALA A 48 -8.69 -6.54 -1.66
N PRO A 49 -8.26 -7.21 -2.76
CA PRO A 49 -6.88 -7.11 -3.25
C PRO A 49 -6.60 -5.79 -3.98
N ASP A 50 -5.35 -5.34 -3.94
CA ASP A 50 -4.92 -4.05 -4.48
C ASP A 50 -4.99 -4.00 -6.02
N ASP A 51 -4.51 -5.05 -6.70
CA ASP A 51 -4.53 -5.11 -8.17
C ASP A 51 -5.90 -4.81 -8.78
N PRO A 52 -7.00 -5.52 -8.42
CA PRO A 52 -8.31 -5.22 -8.97
C PRO A 52 -8.85 -3.84 -8.59
N LEU A 53 -8.47 -3.28 -7.44
CA LEU A 53 -8.82 -1.91 -7.07
C LEU A 53 -8.17 -0.90 -8.02
N VAL A 54 -6.87 -1.03 -8.24
CA VAL A 54 -6.12 -0.18 -9.18
C VAL A 54 -6.61 -0.36 -10.63
N MET A 55 -6.99 -1.59 -11.01
CA MET A 55 -7.55 -1.89 -12.34
C MET A 55 -8.99 -1.41 -12.54
N GLY A 56 -9.66 -0.88 -11.50
CA GLY A 56 -10.99 -0.26 -11.61
C GLY A 56 -12.17 -1.23 -11.45
N MET A 57 -12.01 -2.34 -10.77
CA MET A 57 -13.13 -3.28 -10.52
C MET A 57 -14.29 -2.59 -9.81
N VAL A 58 -14.02 -1.74 -8.80
CA VAL A 58 -15.06 -0.99 -8.10
C VAL A 58 -15.83 -0.07 -9.04
N ASP A 59 -15.12 0.60 -9.95
CA ASP A 59 -15.75 1.50 -10.93
C ASP A 59 -16.68 0.73 -11.87
N LYS A 60 -16.23 -0.41 -12.41
CA LYS A 60 -17.04 -1.26 -13.29
C LYS A 60 -18.27 -1.85 -12.59
N LEU A 61 -18.09 -2.40 -11.38
CA LEU A 61 -19.20 -2.96 -10.61
C LEU A 61 -20.24 -1.88 -10.24
N ASN A 62 -19.79 -0.68 -9.85
CA ASN A 62 -20.70 0.44 -9.57
C ASN A 62 -21.46 0.90 -10.82
N ALA A 63 -20.82 0.92 -12.00
CA ALA A 63 -21.47 1.25 -13.26
C ALA A 63 -22.58 0.24 -13.62
N GLU A 64 -22.43 -1.02 -13.21
CA GLU A 64 -23.45 -2.08 -13.36
C GLU A 64 -24.50 -2.09 -12.23
N GLY A 65 -24.44 -1.10 -11.30
CA GLY A 65 -25.42 -0.91 -10.24
C GLY A 65 -25.17 -1.72 -8.97
N PHE A 66 -24.03 -2.42 -8.85
CA PHE A 66 -23.71 -3.15 -7.63
C PHE A 66 -23.21 -2.21 -6.53
N LYS A 67 -23.63 -2.46 -5.29
CA LYS A 67 -23.03 -1.82 -4.10
C LYS A 67 -21.68 -2.46 -3.81
N THR A 68 -20.63 -1.65 -3.74
CA THR A 68 -19.26 -2.15 -3.55
C THR A 68 -18.60 -1.55 -2.32
N PHE A 69 -17.66 -2.30 -1.73
CA PHE A 69 -16.69 -1.81 -0.78
C PHE A 69 -15.30 -1.85 -1.42
N GLY A 70 -14.61 -0.72 -1.37
CA GLY A 70 -13.28 -0.51 -1.89
C GLY A 70 -13.16 0.86 -2.57
N PRO A 71 -11.94 1.41 -2.67
CA PRO A 71 -11.71 2.67 -3.39
C PRO A 71 -11.91 2.48 -4.90
N ARG A 72 -12.32 3.55 -5.57
CA ARG A 72 -12.28 3.63 -7.04
C ARG A 72 -10.83 3.69 -7.52
N ALA A 73 -10.60 3.35 -8.79
CA ALA A 73 -9.26 3.34 -9.38
C ALA A 73 -8.50 4.66 -9.20
N ASN A 74 -9.20 5.79 -9.36
CA ASN A 74 -8.59 7.11 -9.18
C ASN A 74 -8.11 7.38 -7.74
N ALA A 75 -8.67 6.73 -6.73
CA ALA A 75 -8.23 6.81 -5.35
C ALA A 75 -7.25 5.68 -4.98
N ALA A 76 -7.41 4.49 -5.57
CA ALA A 76 -6.51 3.36 -5.40
C ALA A 76 -5.09 3.63 -5.93
N ILE A 77 -4.89 4.69 -6.72
CA ILE A 77 -3.56 5.18 -7.14
C ILE A 77 -2.65 5.51 -5.94
N LEU A 78 -3.24 5.78 -4.77
CA LEU A 78 -2.46 6.02 -3.54
C LEU A 78 -1.53 4.85 -3.21
N GLU A 79 -1.96 3.62 -3.51
CA GLU A 79 -1.16 2.40 -3.45
C GLU A 79 -0.54 2.07 -4.82
N GLY A 80 -1.27 2.33 -5.90
CA GLY A 80 -0.86 2.01 -7.26
C GLY A 80 0.33 2.80 -7.79
N SER A 81 0.70 3.92 -7.14
CA SER A 81 1.87 4.74 -7.51
C SER A 81 2.51 5.35 -6.25
N LYS A 82 3.73 4.92 -5.98
CA LYS A 82 4.55 5.48 -4.88
C LYS A 82 4.93 6.94 -5.16
N VAL A 83 5.20 7.25 -6.42
CA VAL A 83 5.49 8.61 -6.88
C VAL A 83 4.32 9.54 -6.60
N PHE A 84 3.10 9.13 -6.96
CA PHE A 84 1.89 9.89 -6.63
C PHE A 84 1.72 10.06 -5.11
N SER A 85 1.85 8.98 -4.36
CA SER A 85 1.70 8.98 -2.90
C SER A 85 2.71 9.94 -2.25
N LYS A 86 3.98 9.89 -2.66
CA LYS A 86 5.02 10.81 -2.17
C LYS A 86 4.75 12.27 -2.55
N ALA A 87 4.35 12.53 -3.79
CA ALA A 87 4.00 13.87 -4.24
C ALA A 87 2.82 14.44 -3.44
N LEU A 88 1.79 13.61 -3.17
CA LEU A 88 0.66 13.98 -2.32
C LEU A 88 1.12 14.32 -0.90
N MET A 89 1.93 13.47 -0.27
CA MET A 89 2.45 13.69 1.07
C MET A 89 3.27 14.98 1.15
N LYS A 90 4.15 15.24 0.18
CA LYS A 90 4.93 16.49 0.10
C LYS A 90 4.03 17.71 -0.04
N LYS A 91 3.04 17.67 -0.97
CA LYS A 91 2.11 18.78 -1.23
C LYS A 91 1.27 19.17 -0.02
N TYR A 92 0.85 18.18 0.77
CA TYR A 92 -0.04 18.38 1.92
C TYR A 92 0.67 18.31 3.28
N ASN A 93 2.01 18.33 3.30
CA ASN A 93 2.84 18.29 4.50
C ASN A 93 2.54 17.06 5.40
N ILE A 94 2.25 15.91 4.80
CA ILE A 94 2.08 14.66 5.51
C ILE A 94 3.48 14.07 5.78
N PRO A 95 3.83 13.77 7.05
CA PRO A 95 5.17 13.30 7.40
C PRO A 95 5.54 11.99 6.70
N THR A 96 6.63 11.98 5.95
CA THR A 96 7.22 10.82 5.29
C THR A 96 8.73 10.99 5.18
N ALA A 97 9.45 9.98 4.71
CA ALA A 97 10.87 10.06 4.40
C ALA A 97 11.15 11.16 3.36
N ALA A 98 12.28 11.86 3.51
CA ALA A 98 12.79 12.70 2.44
C ALA A 98 13.05 11.84 1.19
N TYR A 99 12.71 12.35 0.02
CA TYR A 99 12.76 11.56 -1.21
C TYR A 99 12.99 12.44 -2.44
N GLU A 100 13.42 11.76 -3.52
CA GLU A 100 13.39 12.30 -4.88
C GLU A 100 12.99 11.19 -5.85
N THR A 101 12.48 11.55 -7.05
CA THR A 101 12.00 10.60 -8.05
C THR A 101 12.81 10.69 -9.33
N PHE A 102 13.03 9.54 -10.00
CA PHE A 102 13.87 9.46 -11.19
C PHE A 102 13.30 8.49 -12.22
N THR A 103 13.37 8.89 -13.48
CA THR A 103 13.13 8.04 -14.66
C THR A 103 14.43 7.70 -15.39
N ASP A 104 15.52 8.39 -15.06
CA ASP A 104 16.86 8.19 -15.63
C ASP A 104 17.79 7.59 -14.57
N ALA A 105 18.51 6.54 -14.96
CA ALA A 105 19.39 5.80 -14.05
C ALA A 105 20.64 6.60 -13.66
N ASP A 106 21.21 7.35 -14.59
CA ASP A 106 22.44 8.08 -14.34
C ASP A 106 22.17 9.32 -13.47
N GLU A 107 21.01 9.97 -13.65
CA GLU A 107 20.55 11.05 -12.76
C GLU A 107 20.31 10.54 -11.32
N ALA A 108 19.64 9.38 -11.16
CA ALA A 108 19.42 8.77 -9.87
C ALA A 108 20.74 8.42 -9.16
N ILE A 109 21.67 7.81 -9.89
CA ILE A 109 22.99 7.45 -9.36
C ILE A 109 23.78 8.70 -8.96
N ALA A 110 23.78 9.75 -9.79
CA ALA A 110 24.43 11.01 -9.47
C ALA A 110 23.85 11.68 -8.22
N TYR A 111 22.53 11.63 -8.05
CA TYR A 111 21.86 12.12 -6.85
C TYR A 111 22.29 11.34 -5.60
N ILE A 112 22.28 9.99 -5.64
CA ILE A 112 22.68 9.13 -4.52
C ILE A 112 24.15 9.40 -4.12
N LYS A 113 25.06 9.50 -5.10
CA LYS A 113 26.46 9.84 -4.87
C LYS A 113 26.63 11.21 -4.21
N LYS A 114 25.87 12.19 -4.66
CA LYS A 114 25.89 13.54 -4.08
C LYS A 114 25.38 13.56 -2.63
N GLN A 115 24.32 12.81 -2.32
CA GLN A 115 23.79 12.70 -0.96
C GLN A 115 24.76 11.98 -0.02
N ASN A 116 25.46 10.96 -0.52
CA ASN A 116 26.43 10.14 0.23
C ASN A 116 25.91 9.70 1.61
N SER A 117 24.63 9.35 1.67
CA SER A 117 23.93 8.95 2.89
C SER A 117 23.42 7.51 2.74
N PHE A 118 23.99 6.60 3.55
CA PHE A 118 23.65 5.18 3.53
C PHE A 118 23.25 4.68 4.93
N PRO A 119 22.33 3.69 5.00
CA PRO A 119 21.62 3.05 3.88
C PRO A 119 20.71 4.03 3.12
N ALA A 120 20.47 3.77 1.84
CA ALA A 120 19.47 4.46 1.02
C ALA A 120 18.35 3.49 0.64
N VAL A 121 17.11 3.96 0.54
CA VAL A 121 15.97 3.12 0.15
C VAL A 121 15.56 3.45 -1.28
N ILE A 122 15.54 2.45 -2.15
CA ILE A 122 15.20 2.60 -3.55
C ILE A 122 13.96 1.75 -3.81
N LYS A 123 12.90 2.39 -4.30
CA LYS A 123 11.60 1.76 -4.54
C LYS A 123 11.20 1.96 -6.00
N CYS A 124 10.78 0.90 -6.69
CA CYS A 124 10.11 1.07 -7.98
C CYS A 124 8.69 1.60 -7.79
N ASP A 125 8.19 2.38 -8.76
CA ASP A 125 6.81 2.83 -8.77
C ASP A 125 5.84 1.66 -9.03
N GLY A 126 4.58 1.79 -8.58
CA GLY A 126 3.54 0.80 -8.79
C GLY A 126 3.58 -0.40 -7.86
N LEU A 127 2.63 -1.32 -8.12
CA LEU A 127 2.46 -2.55 -7.36
C LEU A 127 3.55 -3.56 -7.75
N ALA A 128 4.43 -3.90 -6.82
CA ALA A 128 5.52 -4.84 -7.02
C ALA A 128 5.49 -6.02 -6.02
N LEU A 129 4.33 -6.27 -5.40
CA LEU A 129 4.11 -7.37 -4.43
C LEU A 129 5.17 -7.40 -3.30
N GLY A 130 5.55 -6.22 -2.79
CA GLY A 130 6.56 -6.07 -1.74
C GLY A 130 8.01 -6.33 -2.18
N LYS A 131 8.26 -6.67 -3.46
CA LYS A 131 9.59 -6.98 -4.00
C LYS A 131 10.29 -5.77 -4.64
N GLY A 132 9.58 -4.67 -4.81
CA GLY A 132 10.09 -3.47 -5.46
C GLY A 132 10.83 -2.50 -4.53
N VAL A 133 11.33 -2.96 -3.38
CA VAL A 133 12.05 -2.13 -2.40
C VAL A 133 13.40 -2.75 -2.11
N ILE A 134 14.47 -1.96 -2.28
CA ILE A 134 15.85 -2.35 -1.98
C ILE A 134 16.43 -1.34 -1.00
N ILE A 135 17.00 -1.83 0.11
CA ILE A 135 17.75 -1.04 1.07
C ILE A 135 19.24 -1.25 0.74
N ALA A 136 19.83 -0.24 0.11
CA ALA A 136 21.23 -0.26 -0.32
C ALA A 136 22.13 0.26 0.79
N LYS A 137 23.09 -0.55 1.22
CA LYS A 137 24.00 -0.24 2.34
C LYS A 137 25.20 0.61 1.92
N ASN A 138 25.47 0.69 0.62
CA ASN A 138 26.60 1.42 0.05
C ASN A 138 26.26 1.85 -1.40
N GLU A 139 27.16 2.66 -1.98
CA GLU A 139 27.02 3.19 -3.33
C GLU A 139 26.86 2.10 -4.40
N GLN A 140 27.66 1.03 -4.32
CA GLN A 140 27.62 -0.05 -5.30
C GLN A 140 26.28 -0.81 -5.28
N GLU A 141 25.75 -1.08 -4.09
CA GLU A 141 24.44 -1.69 -3.96
C GLU A 141 23.32 -0.78 -4.50
N ALA A 142 23.43 0.52 -4.25
CA ALA A 142 22.47 1.50 -4.73
C ALA A 142 22.50 1.62 -6.27
N GLU A 143 23.69 1.68 -6.87
CA GLU A 143 23.83 1.69 -8.32
C GLU A 143 23.24 0.43 -8.96
N ASN A 144 23.54 -0.74 -8.40
CA ASN A 144 22.97 -2.01 -8.88
C ASN A 144 21.44 -2.03 -8.75
N ALA A 145 20.88 -1.51 -7.65
CA ALA A 145 19.43 -1.42 -7.45
C ALA A 145 18.77 -0.52 -8.49
N VAL A 146 19.32 0.68 -8.71
CA VAL A 146 18.81 1.64 -9.71
C VAL A 146 18.81 1.03 -11.11
N ARG A 147 19.94 0.45 -11.55
CA ARG A 147 20.06 -0.17 -12.86
C ARG A 147 19.10 -1.36 -13.01
N SER A 148 19.00 -2.20 -11.99
CA SER A 148 18.08 -3.35 -11.98
C SER A 148 16.61 -2.94 -12.10
N MET A 149 16.22 -1.80 -11.49
CA MET A 149 14.84 -1.31 -11.54
C MET A 149 14.52 -0.61 -12.86
N LEU A 150 15.37 0.34 -13.30
CA LEU A 150 15.09 1.19 -14.44
C LEU A 150 15.49 0.56 -15.79
N LEU A 151 16.54 -0.28 -15.85
CA LEU A 151 17.11 -0.77 -17.10
C LEU A 151 16.79 -2.23 -17.41
N ASP A 152 16.80 -3.11 -16.38
CA ASP A 152 16.68 -4.56 -16.62
C ASP A 152 15.24 -5.04 -16.90
N GLY A 153 14.24 -4.16 -16.78
CA GLY A 153 12.84 -4.48 -17.05
C GLY A 153 12.19 -5.51 -16.10
N LYS A 154 12.85 -5.84 -14.99
CA LYS A 154 12.36 -6.85 -14.02
C LYS A 154 11.00 -6.54 -13.44
N PHE A 155 10.65 -5.26 -13.34
CA PHE A 155 9.41 -4.77 -12.76
C PHE A 155 8.40 -4.29 -13.81
N GLY A 156 8.65 -4.53 -15.09
CA GLY A 156 7.79 -4.12 -16.19
C GLY A 156 7.50 -2.60 -16.12
N LYS A 157 6.24 -2.21 -16.26
CA LYS A 157 5.84 -0.80 -16.18
C LYS A 157 6.13 -0.15 -14.82
N SER A 158 6.12 -0.92 -13.72
CA SER A 158 6.44 -0.41 -12.39
C SER A 158 7.89 0.01 -12.23
N GLY A 159 8.79 -0.48 -13.09
CA GLY A 159 10.20 -0.10 -13.13
C GLY A 159 10.52 1.12 -13.98
N SER A 160 9.55 1.80 -14.60
CA SER A 160 9.80 2.98 -15.43
C SER A 160 10.13 4.24 -14.64
N GLU A 161 9.86 4.25 -13.35
CA GLU A 161 10.17 5.33 -12.42
C GLU A 161 10.52 4.75 -11.06
N ILE A 162 11.44 5.39 -10.35
CA ILE A 162 11.86 5.00 -9.01
C ILE A 162 11.77 6.16 -8.03
N VAL A 163 11.60 5.82 -6.75
CA VAL A 163 11.70 6.74 -5.62
C VAL A 163 12.95 6.39 -4.83
N VAL A 164 13.83 7.37 -4.60
CA VAL A 164 14.99 7.27 -3.73
C VAL A 164 14.68 7.99 -2.43
N GLU A 165 14.72 7.28 -1.31
CA GLU A 165 14.33 7.80 0.02
C GLU A 165 15.47 7.74 1.02
N GLU A 166 15.44 8.64 2.00
CA GLU A 166 16.25 8.49 3.22
C GLU A 166 15.88 7.19 3.95
N PHE A 167 16.87 6.55 4.54
CA PHE A 167 16.62 5.40 5.42
C PHE A 167 16.18 5.90 6.79
N MET A 168 14.95 5.57 7.16
CA MET A 168 14.40 5.87 8.48
C MET A 168 14.69 4.74 9.46
N THR A 169 14.82 5.09 10.74
CA THR A 169 14.98 4.15 11.84
C THR A 169 13.90 4.33 12.89
N GLY A 170 13.44 3.23 13.45
CA GLY A 170 12.41 3.19 14.47
C GLY A 170 11.56 1.93 14.37
N PRO A 171 10.69 1.66 15.32
CA PRO A 171 9.73 0.56 15.21
C PRO A 171 8.65 0.86 14.18
N GLU A 172 8.31 -0.18 13.39
CA GLU A 172 7.21 -0.14 12.44
C GLU A 172 5.86 -0.32 13.14
N VAL A 173 4.86 0.34 12.61
CA VAL A 173 3.46 0.23 13.05
C VAL A 173 2.56 0.16 11.83
N THR A 174 1.65 -0.80 11.82
CA THR A 174 0.57 -0.88 10.85
C THR A 174 -0.74 -0.43 11.48
N VAL A 175 -1.44 0.48 10.80
CA VAL A 175 -2.79 0.88 11.16
C VAL A 175 -3.69 0.82 9.92
N LEU A 176 -4.67 -0.06 9.95
CA LEU A 176 -5.75 -0.06 8.97
C LEU A 176 -6.83 0.93 9.42
N ALA A 177 -7.42 1.67 8.50
CA ALA A 177 -8.48 2.61 8.83
C ALA A 177 -9.63 2.55 7.83
N PHE A 178 -10.85 2.44 8.33
CA PHE A 178 -12.04 2.64 7.50
C PHE A 178 -12.28 4.12 7.26
N THR A 179 -12.68 4.45 6.03
CA THR A 179 -13.05 5.82 5.68
C THR A 179 -14.18 5.85 4.63
N ASP A 180 -15.01 6.86 4.75
CA ASP A 180 -16.04 7.23 3.77
C ASP A 180 -15.62 8.40 2.85
N GLY A 181 -14.35 8.80 2.95
CA GLY A 181 -13.77 9.96 2.26
C GLY A 181 -13.83 11.26 3.07
N LYS A 182 -14.36 11.23 4.29
CA LYS A 182 -14.44 12.36 5.23
C LYS A 182 -14.03 11.96 6.65
N THR A 183 -14.61 10.89 7.15
CA THR A 183 -14.36 10.33 8.47
C THR A 183 -13.28 9.25 8.39
N VAL A 184 -12.42 9.18 9.39
CA VAL A 184 -11.43 8.11 9.55
C VAL A 184 -11.70 7.36 10.84
N LYS A 185 -11.77 6.03 10.75
CA LYS A 185 -11.95 5.13 11.90
C LYS A 185 -10.81 4.10 11.90
N PRO A 186 -9.71 4.38 12.62
CA PRO A 186 -8.62 3.42 12.73
C PRO A 186 -9.06 2.14 13.43
N MET A 187 -8.52 1.03 12.98
CA MET A 187 -8.59 -0.24 13.66
C MET A 187 -7.50 -0.30 14.74
N ILE A 188 -7.49 -1.39 15.49
CA ILE A 188 -6.39 -1.69 16.42
C ILE A 188 -5.08 -1.76 15.66
N SER A 189 -4.03 -1.13 16.20
CA SER A 189 -2.70 -1.15 15.59
C SER A 189 -2.07 -2.52 15.64
N SER A 190 -1.17 -2.81 14.72
CA SER A 190 -0.42 -4.05 14.69
C SER A 190 1.07 -3.82 14.43
N MET A 191 1.86 -4.84 14.71
CA MET A 191 3.28 -4.92 14.39
C MET A 191 3.50 -6.23 13.63
N ASP A 192 3.90 -6.11 12.38
CA ASP A 192 4.24 -7.22 11.51
C ASP A 192 5.74 -7.57 11.64
N HIS A 193 6.06 -8.86 11.63
CA HIS A 193 7.42 -9.38 11.67
C HIS A 193 7.76 -9.95 10.29
N LYS A 194 8.44 -9.15 9.47
CA LYS A 194 8.68 -9.45 8.04
C LYS A 194 9.90 -10.30 7.79
N ARG A 195 10.90 -10.26 8.69
CA ARG A 195 12.17 -10.97 8.49
C ARG A 195 12.06 -12.47 8.73
N ALA A 196 12.79 -13.24 7.92
CA ALA A 196 12.70 -14.70 7.93
C ALA A 196 13.38 -15.35 9.15
N TYR A 197 14.36 -14.69 9.76
CA TYR A 197 15.17 -15.23 10.86
C TYR A 197 15.05 -14.41 12.13
N ASP A 198 15.48 -14.99 13.25
CA ASP A 198 15.56 -14.34 14.54
C ASP A 198 16.42 -13.07 14.48
N ASN A 199 16.23 -12.17 15.46
CA ASN A 199 16.92 -10.87 15.55
C ASN A 199 16.70 -9.93 14.36
N ASP A 200 15.55 -10.04 13.69
CA ASP A 200 15.17 -9.22 12.53
C ASP A 200 16.18 -9.37 11.37
N GLU A 201 16.61 -10.59 11.11
CA GLU A 201 17.57 -10.95 10.08
C GLU A 201 16.94 -11.69 8.89
N GLY A 202 17.71 -11.82 7.80
CA GLY A 202 17.30 -12.50 6.58
C GLY A 202 16.48 -11.62 5.61
N LEU A 203 15.85 -12.27 4.64
CA LEU A 203 15.03 -11.61 3.64
C LEU A 203 13.63 -11.26 4.19
N ASN A 204 13.02 -10.22 3.65
CA ASN A 204 11.62 -9.93 3.91
C ASN A 204 10.73 -11.05 3.38
N THR A 205 9.73 -11.41 4.17
CA THR A 205 8.69 -12.39 3.82
C THR A 205 7.34 -11.69 3.70
N GLY A 206 6.28 -12.43 3.43
CA GLY A 206 4.89 -11.94 3.51
C GLY A 206 4.38 -11.74 4.94
N GLY A 207 5.24 -11.90 5.95
CA GLY A 207 4.95 -11.81 7.38
C GLY A 207 5.10 -13.16 8.08
N MET A 208 5.94 -13.19 9.11
CA MET A 208 6.17 -14.38 9.95
C MET A 208 5.18 -14.44 11.12
N GLY A 209 4.50 -13.35 11.39
CA GLY A 209 3.49 -13.21 12.42
C GLY A 209 3.23 -11.75 12.73
N THR A 210 2.07 -11.50 13.34
CA THR A 210 1.62 -10.14 13.67
C THR A 210 1.11 -10.11 15.10
N ILE A 211 1.53 -9.12 15.87
CA ILE A 211 0.95 -8.84 17.20
C ILE A 211 0.05 -7.60 17.13
N ALA A 212 -1.08 -7.68 17.83
CA ALA A 212 -2.04 -6.59 17.95
C ALA A 212 -2.63 -6.59 19.38
N PRO A 213 -2.68 -5.44 20.07
CA PRO A 213 -2.19 -4.12 19.64
C PRO A 213 -0.66 -4.04 19.59
N ASN A 214 -0.13 -3.08 18.80
CA ASN A 214 1.29 -2.75 18.85
C ASN A 214 1.60 -2.04 20.17
N PRO A 215 2.48 -2.58 21.03
CA PRO A 215 2.73 -2.03 22.37
C PRO A 215 3.44 -0.67 22.37
N LEU A 216 4.07 -0.31 21.25
CA LEU A 216 4.80 0.96 21.10
C LEU A 216 3.92 2.10 20.55
N TYR A 217 2.70 1.77 20.10
CA TYR A 217 1.75 2.74 19.57
C TYR A 217 0.83 3.27 20.65
N THR A 218 1.37 4.19 21.47
CA THR A 218 0.68 4.79 22.60
C THR A 218 -0.49 5.71 22.21
N PRO A 219 -1.40 6.07 23.12
CA PRO A 219 -2.48 7.02 22.83
C PRO A 219 -2.01 8.37 22.26
N ASP A 220 -0.89 8.92 22.74
CA ASP A 220 -0.33 10.16 22.22
C ASP A 220 0.12 10.03 20.77
N LYS A 221 0.74 8.88 20.41
CA LYS A 221 1.12 8.58 19.02
C LYS A 221 -0.11 8.34 18.14
N GLN A 222 -1.17 7.74 18.68
CA GLN A 222 -2.45 7.60 17.96
C GLN A 222 -3.04 8.96 17.62
N GLN A 223 -3.04 9.88 18.57
CA GLN A 223 -3.52 11.23 18.36
C GLN A 223 -2.66 11.99 17.34
N GLU A 224 -1.33 11.90 17.48
CA GLU A 224 -0.39 12.49 16.53
C GLU A 224 -0.63 11.98 15.09
N CYS A 225 -0.74 10.66 14.90
CA CYS A 225 -0.99 10.06 13.60
C CYS A 225 -2.35 10.48 13.02
N MET A 226 -3.39 10.56 13.87
CA MET A 226 -4.71 11.03 13.45
C MET A 226 -4.65 12.45 12.90
N GLU A 227 -3.97 13.36 13.62
CA GLU A 227 -3.93 14.78 13.29
C GLU A 227 -2.97 15.10 12.12
N LYS A 228 -1.80 14.43 12.08
CA LYS A 228 -0.75 14.76 11.11
C LYS A 228 -0.74 13.87 9.88
N ILE A 229 -1.32 12.66 9.94
CA ILE A 229 -1.25 11.68 8.87
C ILE A 229 -2.63 11.28 8.37
N PHE A 230 -3.49 10.68 9.20
CA PHE A 230 -4.71 10.03 8.70
C PHE A 230 -5.73 11.03 8.15
N LEU A 231 -6.13 12.00 8.95
CA LEU A 231 -7.06 13.04 8.52
C LEU A 231 -6.49 13.89 7.37
N PRO A 232 -5.23 14.34 7.40
CA PRO A 232 -4.62 15.04 6.27
C PRO A 232 -4.63 14.22 4.98
N THR A 233 -4.32 12.92 5.02
CA THR A 233 -4.34 12.04 3.84
C THR A 233 -5.73 11.99 3.19
N ILE A 234 -6.79 11.76 3.98
CA ILE A 234 -8.15 11.69 3.46
C ILE A 234 -8.62 13.04 2.91
N LYS A 235 -8.29 14.15 3.59
CA LYS A 235 -8.57 15.50 3.11
C LYS A 235 -7.81 15.82 1.82
N ALA A 236 -6.54 15.43 1.72
CA ALA A 236 -5.71 15.61 0.54
C ALA A 236 -6.30 14.87 -0.66
N MET A 237 -6.64 13.59 -0.50
CA MET A 237 -7.29 12.80 -1.55
C MET A 237 -8.61 13.41 -2.02
N ALA A 238 -9.43 13.92 -1.11
CA ALA A 238 -10.65 14.62 -1.46
C ALA A 238 -10.40 15.93 -2.23
N ALA A 239 -9.37 16.70 -1.81
CA ALA A 239 -8.97 17.95 -2.47
C ALA A 239 -8.42 17.71 -3.89
N GLU A 240 -7.77 16.56 -4.14
CA GLU A 240 -7.34 16.14 -5.48
C GLU A 240 -8.49 15.58 -6.35
N GLY A 241 -9.75 15.63 -5.88
CA GLY A 241 -10.89 15.07 -6.60
C GLY A 241 -10.92 13.53 -6.61
N ARG A 242 -10.19 12.88 -5.69
CA ARG A 242 -10.00 11.44 -5.57
C ARG A 242 -10.42 10.93 -4.18
N PRO A 243 -11.65 11.18 -3.70
CA PRO A 243 -12.05 10.80 -2.34
C PRO A 243 -11.89 9.30 -2.12
N PHE A 244 -11.06 8.91 -1.15
CA PHE A 244 -10.82 7.51 -0.81
C PHE A 244 -11.95 6.98 0.07
N LYS A 245 -12.62 5.92 -0.37
CA LYS A 245 -13.68 5.23 0.39
C LYS A 245 -13.34 3.76 0.47
N GLY A 246 -13.22 3.23 1.67
CA GLY A 246 -12.83 1.83 1.88
C GLY A 246 -12.00 1.64 3.13
N CYS A 247 -11.07 0.71 3.06
CA CYS A 247 -10.06 0.47 4.09
C CYS A 247 -8.70 0.93 3.56
N LEU A 248 -8.06 1.89 4.23
CA LEU A 248 -6.74 2.39 3.89
C LEU A 248 -5.71 1.81 4.86
N TYR A 249 -4.61 1.31 4.33
CA TYR A 249 -3.45 0.85 5.07
C TYR A 249 -2.50 2.03 5.31
N PHE A 250 -2.03 2.18 6.53
CA PHE A 250 -0.97 3.09 6.91
C PHE A 250 0.20 2.31 7.48
N GLY A 251 1.27 2.16 6.72
CA GLY A 251 2.57 1.70 7.18
C GLY A 251 3.35 2.88 7.75
N LEU A 252 3.67 2.82 9.02
CA LEU A 252 4.28 3.91 9.76
C LEU A 252 5.61 3.48 10.38
N MET A 253 6.54 4.42 10.51
CA MET A 253 7.72 4.30 11.37
C MET A 253 7.67 5.34 12.47
N LEU A 254 7.82 4.90 13.71
CA LEU A 254 7.89 5.79 14.88
C LEU A 254 9.35 6.26 15.03
N THR A 255 9.67 7.36 14.36
CA THR A 255 11.02 7.93 14.43
C THR A 255 11.19 8.79 15.69
N PRO A 256 12.44 9.15 16.08
CA PRO A 256 12.68 10.10 17.18
C PRO A 256 12.01 11.48 16.97
N ASN A 257 11.75 11.85 15.71
CA ASN A 257 11.15 13.14 15.32
C ASN A 257 9.63 13.03 15.06
N GLY A 258 8.97 11.97 15.49
CA GLY A 258 7.55 11.71 15.28
C GLY A 258 7.27 10.58 14.30
N ALA A 259 5.99 10.28 14.12
CA ALA A 259 5.56 9.25 13.18
C ALA A 259 5.69 9.71 11.73
N LYS A 260 6.23 8.86 10.86
CA LYS A 260 6.35 9.10 9.41
C LYS A 260 5.73 7.94 8.63
N VAL A 261 5.13 8.24 7.49
CA VAL A 261 4.58 7.23 6.57
C VAL A 261 5.73 6.55 5.82
N ILE A 262 5.71 5.22 5.81
CA ILE A 262 6.59 4.37 4.99
C ILE A 262 5.89 4.02 3.68
N GLU A 263 4.58 3.64 3.83
CA GLU A 263 3.77 3.10 2.75
C GLU A 263 2.29 3.37 2.99
#